data_421eb60ad38902720ded93206fb85db7
#
_entry.id   421eb60ad38902720ded93206fb85db7
#
_cell.length_a   1.000
_cell.length_b   1.000
_cell.length_c   1.000
_cell.angle_alpha   90.00
_cell.angle_beta   90.00
_cell.angle_gamma   90.00
#
_symmetry.space_group_name_H-M   'P 1'
#
loop_
_entity.id
_entity.type
_entity.pdbx_description
1 polymer ?
#
loop_
_entity_poly.entity_id
_entity_poly.type
_entity_poly.pdbx_seq_one_letter_code
_entity_poly.pdbx_strand_id
1 'polypeptide(L)'
;MIEAANKEENKLVTLTVAECSEFHSMGEFHENIRSVAEAVSKFKEIPSERMHGIPAIGIRVADPKNPEDYVELDVLTGRTFDLDMLHYVPEIAENWQAQQMIASLIHEMPDAEIEGKIPDGIQKKIDWLESRGKRADELQQITDKLEKGVVEVFQSDRYKQFLDTMAKFPRYSVNNSLLIMMQKPDAQLCQSFTGWKQMGRYVKKGEKGISIIAPAPYTIEKEKPIYNYWGKPVYNEFGEQKTKKVEITINAFKVVKTFDITQTEGKEIPSIRPAELSGSIEGYPKMLHALQEISPVPITFELVDGDAKGYYHLEDKKIVVQDGMSEVQTIKTLLHEMAHQKLHDKDNVPEAQDITRNGKEVEAESVAYVVCQHYGINTSDYSFSYVAGWSEGKEIPELKASLDKIRQTAFEFINQLDQKMEIFKAEKEQELAPNPELHGIVNKALGELDKKRSQTKGSVKSKLKANAEKSEQTPKKSRTSKAKEERA
;
A
#
# COMPACT_ATOMS: atom_id res chain seq x y z
N MET A 1 -17.01 16.77 36.42
CA MET A 1 -17.32 16.29 35.06
C MET A 1 -16.78 14.88 34.77
N ILE A 2 -15.66 14.47 35.36
CA ILE A 2 -15.12 13.09 35.18
C ILE A 2 -15.88 12.05 36.03
N GLU A 3 -16.45 12.44 37.18
CA GLU A 3 -17.26 11.54 38.02
C GLU A 3 -18.70 11.30 37.47
N ALA A 4 -19.25 12.21 36.69
CA ALA A 4 -20.52 12.00 36.04
C ALA A 4 -20.43 11.07 34.81
N ALA A 5 -19.34 11.13 34.05
CA ALA A 5 -19.08 10.24 32.91
C ALA A 5 -18.86 8.78 33.35
N ASN A 6 -18.27 8.56 34.54
CA ASN A 6 -18.07 7.20 35.08
C ASN A 6 -19.34 6.54 35.66
N LYS A 7 -20.43 7.30 35.89
CA LYS A 7 -21.70 6.73 36.36
C LYS A 7 -22.56 6.15 35.22
N GLU A 8 -22.38 6.62 33.98
CA GLU A 8 -23.12 6.13 32.81
C GLU A 8 -22.55 4.84 32.20
N GLU A 9 -21.27 4.54 32.43
CA GLU A 9 -20.62 3.35 31.85
C GLU A 9 -21.09 2.01 32.44
N ASN A 10 -21.91 2.00 33.48
CA ASN A 10 -22.31 0.79 34.18
C ASN A 10 -23.81 0.47 34.12
N LYS A 11 -24.61 1.14 33.29
CA LYS A 11 -26.03 0.77 33.14
C LYS A 11 -26.19 -0.44 32.24
N LEU A 12 -27.04 -1.39 32.64
CA LEU A 12 -27.37 -2.58 31.84
C LEU A 12 -28.42 -2.17 30.78
N VAL A 13 -28.05 -2.25 29.51
CA VAL A 13 -28.98 -2.00 28.39
C VAL A 13 -29.38 -3.33 27.75
N THR A 14 -30.66 -3.57 27.68
CA THR A 14 -31.25 -4.79 27.06
C THR A 14 -32.41 -4.40 26.19
N LEU A 15 -32.79 -5.34 25.32
CA LEU A 15 -33.98 -5.25 24.47
C LEU A 15 -35.07 -6.16 25.02
N THR A 16 -36.29 -5.74 24.81
CA THR A 16 -37.52 -6.55 25.05
C THR A 16 -38.24 -6.73 23.72
N VAL A 17 -38.91 -7.85 23.55
CA VAL A 17 -39.82 -8.10 22.44
C VAL A 17 -41.12 -8.55 23.02
N ALA A 18 -42.19 -7.83 22.71
CA ALA A 18 -43.51 -8.07 23.27
C ALA A 18 -44.60 -8.02 22.20
N GLU A 19 -45.68 -8.73 22.41
CA GLU A 19 -46.95 -8.51 21.71
C GLU A 19 -47.81 -7.61 22.59
N CYS A 20 -47.97 -6.34 22.23
CA CYS A 20 -48.77 -5.37 22.95
C CYS A 20 -50.20 -5.40 22.49
N SER A 21 -51.16 -5.51 23.40
CA SER A 21 -52.60 -5.36 23.11
C SER A 21 -53.19 -4.15 23.81
N GLU A 22 -54.13 -3.48 23.17
CA GLU A 22 -54.87 -2.36 23.78
C GLU A 22 -55.63 -2.74 25.07
N PHE A 23 -55.75 -4.06 25.38
CA PHE A 23 -56.53 -4.60 26.50
C PHE A 23 -55.74 -5.37 27.55
N HIS A 24 -54.43 -5.13 27.69
CA HIS A 24 -53.60 -5.69 28.76
C HIS A 24 -53.40 -7.21 28.77
N SER A 25 -53.74 -7.93 27.73
CA SER A 25 -53.32 -9.34 27.58
C SER A 25 -51.96 -9.39 26.87
N MET A 26 -50.92 -9.62 27.61
CA MET A 26 -49.59 -9.84 27.02
C MET A 26 -49.57 -11.20 26.35
N GLY A 27 -49.24 -11.23 25.05
CA GLY A 27 -48.87 -12.43 24.31
C GLY A 27 -47.45 -12.90 24.64
N GLU A 28 -46.72 -13.34 23.65
CA GLU A 28 -45.32 -13.72 23.83
C GLU A 28 -44.51 -12.52 24.31
N PHE A 29 -43.69 -12.71 25.37
CA PHE A 29 -42.87 -11.70 25.95
C PHE A 29 -41.47 -12.25 26.19
N HIS A 30 -40.44 -11.55 25.63
CA HIS A 30 -39.05 -11.90 25.79
C HIS A 30 -38.28 -10.71 26.39
N GLU A 31 -37.57 -10.97 27.47
CA GLU A 31 -36.80 -9.95 28.20
C GLU A 31 -35.27 -10.20 28.11
N ASN A 32 -34.54 -9.20 28.50
CA ASN A 32 -33.09 -9.28 28.68
C ASN A 32 -32.27 -9.69 27.41
N ILE A 33 -32.81 -9.38 26.22
CA ILE A 33 -32.17 -9.64 24.96
C ILE A 33 -30.99 -8.66 24.80
N ARG A 34 -29.79 -9.18 24.56
CA ARG A 34 -28.57 -8.37 24.39
C ARG A 34 -28.15 -8.20 22.92
N SER A 35 -28.79 -8.91 22.02
CA SER A 35 -28.48 -8.90 20.59
C SER A 35 -29.62 -8.32 19.79
N VAL A 36 -29.32 -7.28 18.98
CA VAL A 36 -30.31 -6.69 18.06
C VAL A 36 -30.80 -7.71 17.04
N ALA A 37 -29.90 -8.56 16.50
CA ALA A 37 -30.28 -9.60 15.55
C ALA A 37 -31.25 -10.63 16.19
N GLU A 38 -31.05 -10.99 17.46
CA GLU A 38 -31.97 -11.87 18.20
C GLU A 38 -33.32 -11.20 18.42
N ALA A 39 -33.34 -9.91 18.82
CA ALA A 39 -34.59 -9.16 19.01
C ALA A 39 -35.37 -9.06 17.70
N VAL A 40 -34.71 -8.73 16.59
CA VAL A 40 -35.34 -8.66 15.26
C VAL A 40 -35.87 -10.04 14.80
N SER A 41 -35.12 -11.13 15.08
CA SER A 41 -35.63 -12.49 14.78
C SER A 41 -36.93 -12.80 15.54
N LYS A 42 -36.91 -12.59 16.87
CA LYS A 42 -38.09 -12.83 17.71
C LYS A 42 -39.26 -11.94 17.32
N PHE A 43 -39.01 -10.68 17.00
CA PHE A 43 -40.04 -9.75 16.54
C PHE A 43 -40.70 -10.22 15.23
N LYS A 44 -39.91 -10.73 14.28
CA LYS A 44 -40.43 -11.28 13.01
C LYS A 44 -41.16 -12.62 13.16
N GLU A 45 -40.97 -13.35 14.24
CA GLU A 45 -41.67 -14.59 14.58
C GLU A 45 -43.07 -14.31 15.08
N ILE A 46 -43.37 -13.12 15.59
CA ILE A 46 -44.71 -12.72 16.04
C ILE A 46 -45.57 -12.43 14.80
N PRO A 47 -46.68 -13.19 14.58
CA PRO A 47 -47.53 -13.00 13.41
C PRO A 47 -48.21 -11.62 13.44
N SER A 48 -48.06 -10.85 12.37
CA SER A 48 -48.69 -9.52 12.22
C SER A 48 -50.20 -9.56 12.07
N GLU A 49 -50.83 -10.76 11.89
CA GLU A 49 -52.23 -10.97 11.67
C GLU A 49 -52.98 -11.47 12.93
N ARG A 50 -52.35 -11.53 14.08
CA ARG A 50 -53.04 -11.90 15.31
C ARG A 50 -54.02 -10.81 15.70
N MET A 51 -55.26 -11.20 15.91
CA MET A 51 -56.38 -10.29 16.21
C MET A 51 -56.25 -9.51 17.54
N HIS A 52 -55.20 -9.64 18.31
CA HIS A 52 -55.10 -9.17 19.68
C HIS A 52 -53.84 -8.46 20.08
N GLY A 53 -52.87 -8.20 19.18
CA GLY A 53 -51.68 -7.44 19.57
C GLY A 53 -50.80 -6.99 18.42
N ILE A 54 -50.06 -5.94 18.66
CA ILE A 54 -49.06 -5.39 17.74
C ILE A 54 -47.69 -5.73 18.29
N PRO A 55 -46.78 -6.35 17.51
CA PRO A 55 -45.44 -6.63 17.99
C PRO A 55 -44.68 -5.33 18.27
N ALA A 56 -43.91 -5.29 19.36
CA ALA A 56 -43.11 -4.17 19.74
C ALA A 56 -41.69 -4.61 20.15
N ILE A 57 -40.68 -3.74 19.91
CA ILE A 57 -39.36 -3.85 20.49
C ILE A 57 -39.14 -2.68 21.42
N GLY A 58 -38.89 -3.00 22.69
CA GLY A 58 -38.54 -2.02 23.72
C GLY A 58 -37.05 -2.00 24.01
N ILE A 59 -36.58 -0.86 24.51
CA ILE A 59 -35.24 -0.70 25.10
C ILE A 59 -35.41 -0.49 26.57
N ARG A 60 -34.67 -1.27 27.36
CA ARG A 60 -34.60 -1.16 28.81
C ARG A 60 -33.20 -0.73 29.26
N VAL A 61 -33.13 0.26 30.14
CA VAL A 61 -31.92 0.73 30.79
C VAL A 61 -32.07 0.57 32.29
N ALA A 62 -31.33 -0.35 32.90
CA ALA A 62 -31.42 -0.72 34.30
C ALA A 62 -30.16 -0.37 35.10
N ASP A 63 -30.31 -0.16 36.43
CA ASP A 63 -29.15 -0.13 37.34
C ASP A 63 -28.63 -1.56 37.51
N PRO A 64 -27.34 -1.84 37.21
CA PRO A 64 -26.78 -3.18 37.36
C PRO A 64 -26.77 -3.71 38.80
N LYS A 65 -26.88 -2.80 39.79
CA LYS A 65 -26.98 -3.17 41.21
C LYS A 65 -28.40 -3.46 41.66
N ASN A 66 -29.40 -2.96 40.94
CA ASN A 66 -30.80 -3.21 41.17
C ASN A 66 -31.52 -3.32 39.83
N PRO A 67 -31.47 -4.50 39.17
CA PRO A 67 -32.08 -4.71 37.83
C PRO A 67 -33.61 -4.51 37.80
N GLU A 68 -34.28 -4.49 38.94
CA GLU A 68 -35.69 -4.17 39.07
C GLU A 68 -35.97 -2.66 38.95
N ASP A 69 -34.95 -1.82 39.10
CA ASP A 69 -35.02 -0.37 38.90
C ASP A 69 -34.56 -0.04 37.48
N TYR A 70 -35.51 0.02 36.56
CA TYR A 70 -35.25 0.26 35.15
C TYR A 70 -36.22 1.29 34.54
N VAL A 71 -35.79 1.91 33.46
CA VAL A 71 -36.66 2.63 32.54
C VAL A 71 -36.74 1.85 31.23
N GLU A 72 -37.89 1.81 30.63
CA GLU A 72 -38.17 1.10 29.38
C GLU A 72 -39.00 1.97 28.44
N LEU A 73 -38.72 1.82 27.14
CA LEU A 73 -39.44 2.52 26.09
C LEU A 73 -39.57 1.58 24.87
N ASP A 74 -40.78 1.39 24.39
CA ASP A 74 -41.01 0.76 23.11
C ASP A 74 -40.59 1.70 21.99
N VAL A 75 -39.49 1.34 21.30
CA VAL A 75 -38.92 2.15 20.23
C VAL A 75 -39.38 1.78 18.85
N LEU A 76 -39.88 0.55 18.68
CA LEU A 76 -40.52 0.04 17.47
C LEU A 76 -41.82 -0.62 17.81
N THR A 77 -42.92 -0.18 17.22
CA THR A 77 -44.24 -0.77 17.36
C THR A 77 -44.83 -1.07 15.97
N GLY A 78 -45.10 -2.32 15.69
CA GLY A 78 -45.54 -2.75 14.36
C GLY A 78 -44.45 -2.51 13.30
N ARG A 79 -44.59 -1.45 12.51
CA ARG A 79 -43.65 -1.06 11.49
C ARG A 79 -43.14 0.38 11.66
N THR A 80 -43.33 0.96 12.85
CA THR A 80 -43.04 2.36 13.07
C THR A 80 -42.09 2.51 14.25
N PHE A 81 -40.95 3.19 14.04
CA PHE A 81 -40.11 3.69 15.10
C PHE A 81 -40.65 5.03 15.60
N ASP A 82 -41.07 5.11 16.88
CA ASP A 82 -41.50 6.34 17.53
C ASP A 82 -40.29 6.93 18.30
N LEU A 83 -39.56 7.81 17.65
CA LEU A 83 -38.38 8.45 18.22
C LEU A 83 -38.70 9.75 18.96
N ASP A 84 -39.91 10.30 18.82
CA ASP A 84 -40.32 11.48 19.58
C ASP A 84 -40.47 11.14 21.06
N MET A 85 -40.82 9.91 21.39
CA MET A 85 -40.91 9.44 22.78
C MET A 85 -39.59 9.43 23.53
N LEU A 86 -38.44 9.41 22.83
CA LEU A 86 -37.12 9.53 23.45
C LEU A 86 -36.94 10.85 24.21
N HIS A 87 -37.66 11.90 23.81
CA HIS A 87 -37.65 13.19 24.51
C HIS A 87 -38.10 13.08 25.96
N TYR A 88 -38.98 12.13 26.25
CA TYR A 88 -39.57 11.94 27.59
C TYR A 88 -38.78 10.94 28.46
N VAL A 89 -37.75 10.27 27.92
CA VAL A 89 -36.94 9.26 28.62
C VAL A 89 -35.44 9.55 28.42
N PRO A 90 -34.92 10.62 29.09
CA PRO A 90 -33.52 11.02 28.93
C PRO A 90 -32.52 9.90 29.23
N GLU A 91 -32.83 9.00 30.16
CA GLU A 91 -31.98 7.87 30.54
C GLU A 91 -31.70 6.92 29.37
N ILE A 92 -32.64 6.78 28.43
CA ILE A 92 -32.49 6.02 27.21
C ILE A 92 -31.89 6.90 26.12
N ALA A 93 -32.41 8.14 25.96
CA ALA A 93 -32.00 9.05 24.89
C ALA A 93 -30.51 9.43 24.95
N GLU A 94 -29.96 9.61 26.16
CA GLU A 94 -28.56 10.01 26.38
C GLU A 94 -27.62 8.81 26.54
N ASN A 95 -28.13 7.60 26.76
CA ASN A 95 -27.31 6.42 26.94
C ASN A 95 -26.71 5.96 25.61
N TRP A 96 -25.37 5.91 25.53
CA TRP A 96 -24.69 5.59 24.29
C TRP A 96 -24.94 4.14 23.79
N GLN A 97 -25.17 3.16 24.68
CA GLN A 97 -25.49 1.78 24.30
C GLN A 97 -26.91 1.67 23.78
N ALA A 98 -27.87 2.36 24.43
CA ALA A 98 -29.25 2.45 23.93
C ALA A 98 -29.29 3.10 22.54
N GLN A 99 -28.61 4.24 22.35
CA GLN A 99 -28.47 4.87 21.04
C GLN A 99 -27.87 3.93 19.97
N GLN A 100 -26.86 3.13 20.37
CA GLN A 100 -26.24 2.13 19.47
C GLN A 100 -27.24 1.03 19.08
N MET A 101 -28.03 0.54 20.04
CA MET A 101 -29.06 -0.48 19.77
C MET A 101 -30.19 0.07 18.90
N ILE A 102 -30.66 1.30 19.15
CA ILE A 102 -31.69 1.95 18.30
C ILE A 102 -31.18 2.11 16.87
N ALA A 103 -29.96 2.64 16.71
CA ALA A 103 -29.35 2.80 15.38
C ALA A 103 -29.22 1.45 14.63
N SER A 104 -28.86 0.40 15.36
CA SER A 104 -28.76 -0.96 14.79
C SER A 104 -30.14 -1.53 14.44
N LEU A 105 -31.16 -1.29 15.25
CA LEU A 105 -32.55 -1.69 14.94
C LEU A 105 -33.02 -1.00 13.66
N ILE A 106 -32.84 0.30 13.53
CA ILE A 106 -33.23 1.05 12.33
C ILE A 106 -32.48 0.50 11.10
N HIS A 107 -31.21 0.17 11.24
CA HIS A 107 -30.41 -0.40 10.15
C HIS A 107 -30.89 -1.81 9.72
N GLU A 108 -31.30 -2.66 10.68
CA GLU A 108 -31.79 -4.02 10.44
C GLU A 108 -33.26 -4.07 9.97
N MET A 109 -33.98 -2.96 10.09
CA MET A 109 -35.39 -2.81 9.75
C MET A 109 -35.59 -1.63 8.78
N PRO A 110 -34.96 -1.64 7.58
CA PRO A 110 -34.98 -0.49 6.67
C PRO A 110 -36.35 -0.15 6.08
N ASP A 111 -37.28 -1.10 6.16
CA ASP A 111 -38.68 -0.93 5.67
C ASP A 111 -39.63 -0.35 6.74
N ALA A 112 -39.13 -0.11 7.95
CA ALA A 112 -39.90 0.50 9.01
C ALA A 112 -40.00 2.02 8.83
N GLU A 113 -41.15 2.59 9.12
CA GLU A 113 -41.36 4.04 9.13
C GLU A 113 -40.73 4.66 10.38
N ILE A 114 -40.29 5.90 10.28
CA ILE A 114 -39.68 6.64 11.40
C ILE A 114 -40.55 7.86 11.66
N GLU A 115 -41.19 7.89 12.84
CA GLU A 115 -41.88 9.06 13.36
C GLU A 115 -40.92 9.87 14.24
N GLY A 116 -40.97 11.19 14.08
CA GLY A 116 -40.10 12.10 14.81
C GLY A 116 -38.75 12.37 14.17
N LYS A 117 -38.00 13.24 14.83
CA LYS A 117 -36.63 13.57 14.41
C LYS A 117 -35.64 12.58 15.01
N ILE A 118 -34.81 11.99 14.16
CA ILE A 118 -33.71 11.14 14.64
C ILE A 118 -32.73 11.99 15.45
N PRO A 119 -32.47 11.68 16.72
CA PRO A 119 -31.47 12.39 17.51
C PRO A 119 -30.07 12.31 16.89
N ASP A 120 -29.30 13.39 16.98
CA ASP A 120 -27.96 13.48 16.33
C ASP A 120 -27.01 12.35 16.75
N GLY A 121 -27.10 11.88 18.00
CA GLY A 121 -26.32 10.73 18.50
C GLY A 121 -26.64 9.43 17.76
N ILE A 122 -27.93 9.17 17.51
CA ILE A 122 -28.42 7.98 16.77
C ILE A 122 -28.08 8.14 15.29
N GLN A 123 -28.31 9.31 14.69
CA GLN A 123 -28.01 9.56 13.28
C GLN A 123 -26.52 9.29 12.96
N LYS A 124 -25.60 9.80 13.79
CA LYS A 124 -24.17 9.53 13.62
C LYS A 124 -23.82 8.02 13.63
N LYS A 125 -24.56 7.24 14.42
CA LYS A 125 -24.36 5.79 14.48
C LYS A 125 -24.95 5.07 13.27
N ILE A 126 -26.09 5.53 12.75
CA ILE A 126 -26.67 5.05 11.49
C ILE A 126 -25.69 5.32 10.34
N ASP A 127 -25.20 6.55 10.19
CA ASP A 127 -24.24 6.95 9.17
C ASP A 127 -22.97 6.09 9.23
N TRP A 128 -22.52 5.76 10.44
CA TRP A 128 -21.36 4.90 10.65
C TRP A 128 -21.63 3.44 10.20
N LEU A 129 -22.81 2.87 10.53
CA LEU A 129 -23.23 1.53 10.10
C LEU A 129 -23.32 1.44 8.57
N GLU A 130 -23.99 2.40 7.93
CA GLU A 130 -24.09 2.47 6.47
C GLU A 130 -22.71 2.60 5.80
N SER A 131 -21.83 3.44 6.38
CA SER A 131 -20.47 3.60 5.85
C SER A 131 -19.63 2.34 5.97
N ARG A 132 -19.89 1.50 6.98
CA ARG A 132 -19.26 0.17 7.10
C ARG A 132 -19.80 -0.80 6.07
N GLY A 133 -21.12 -0.85 5.85
CA GLY A 133 -21.73 -1.65 4.81
C GLY A 133 -21.15 -1.33 3.43
N LYS A 134 -21.18 -0.06 3.04
CA LYS A 134 -20.59 0.40 1.76
C LYS A 134 -19.10 0.02 1.60
N ARG A 135 -18.33 0.12 2.67
CA ARG A 135 -16.89 -0.28 2.64
C ARG A 135 -16.72 -1.79 2.51
N ALA A 136 -17.58 -2.58 3.15
CA ALA A 136 -17.56 -4.03 3.02
C ALA A 136 -17.91 -4.45 1.59
N ASP A 137 -18.94 -3.84 1.01
CA ASP A 137 -19.37 -4.09 -0.37
C ASP A 137 -18.28 -3.71 -1.39
N GLU A 138 -17.63 -2.53 -1.21
CA GLU A 138 -16.52 -2.13 -2.06
C GLU A 138 -15.34 -3.12 -1.96
N LEU A 139 -15.04 -3.60 -0.77
CA LEU A 139 -13.97 -4.58 -0.56
C LEU A 139 -14.34 -5.92 -1.19
N GLN A 140 -15.59 -6.36 -1.06
CA GLN A 140 -16.05 -7.60 -1.70
C GLN A 140 -15.98 -7.50 -3.22
N GLN A 141 -16.49 -6.43 -3.82
CA GLN A 141 -16.43 -6.22 -5.27
C GLN A 141 -15.00 -6.22 -5.81
N ILE A 142 -14.05 -5.64 -5.08
CA ILE A 142 -12.65 -5.61 -5.51
C ILE A 142 -11.99 -6.98 -5.34
N THR A 143 -12.40 -7.75 -4.33
CA THR A 143 -11.94 -9.12 -4.10
C THR A 143 -12.43 -10.06 -5.20
N ASP A 144 -13.71 -9.96 -5.59
CA ASP A 144 -14.28 -10.75 -6.69
C ASP A 144 -13.56 -10.45 -8.03
N LYS A 145 -13.22 -9.19 -8.27
CA LYS A 145 -12.41 -8.81 -9.44
C LYS A 145 -11.02 -9.42 -9.39
N LEU A 146 -10.40 -9.43 -8.22
CA LEU A 146 -9.07 -10.04 -8.04
C LEU A 146 -9.09 -11.54 -8.33
N GLU A 147 -10.08 -12.27 -7.86
CA GLU A 147 -10.17 -13.72 -8.10
C GLU A 147 -10.28 -14.04 -9.60
N LYS A 148 -11.13 -13.31 -10.31
CA LYS A 148 -11.22 -13.42 -11.78
C LYS A 148 -9.89 -13.06 -12.45
N GLY A 149 -9.27 -11.95 -12.03
CA GLY A 149 -8.01 -11.48 -12.58
C GLY A 149 -6.85 -12.45 -12.36
N VAL A 150 -6.80 -13.16 -11.23
CA VAL A 150 -5.77 -14.18 -10.97
C VAL A 150 -5.83 -15.30 -12.01
N VAL A 151 -7.02 -15.80 -12.33
CA VAL A 151 -7.20 -16.86 -13.33
C VAL A 151 -6.78 -16.37 -14.73
N GLU A 152 -7.17 -15.13 -15.09
CA GLU A 152 -6.85 -14.53 -16.38
C GLU A 152 -5.36 -14.27 -16.57
N VAL A 153 -4.63 -13.98 -15.50
CA VAL A 153 -3.19 -13.69 -15.53
C VAL A 153 -2.38 -14.83 -16.11
N PHE A 154 -2.77 -16.06 -15.87
CA PHE A 154 -1.99 -17.24 -16.35
C PHE A 154 -2.18 -17.56 -17.85
N GLN A 155 -2.88 -16.71 -18.59
CA GLN A 155 -2.78 -16.69 -20.05
C GLN A 155 -1.48 -15.99 -20.46
N SER A 156 -0.74 -16.52 -21.43
CA SER A 156 0.65 -16.12 -21.74
C SER A 156 0.90 -14.62 -21.84
N ASP A 157 0.08 -13.90 -22.59
CA ASP A 157 0.26 -12.46 -22.79
C ASP A 157 -0.09 -11.65 -21.53
N ARG A 158 -1.10 -12.09 -20.80
CA ARG A 158 -1.51 -11.47 -19.51
C ARG A 158 -0.46 -11.71 -18.44
N TYR A 159 0.15 -12.87 -18.42
CA TYR A 159 1.21 -13.20 -17.47
C TYR A 159 2.41 -12.27 -17.65
N LYS A 160 2.88 -12.11 -18.86
CA LYS A 160 3.97 -11.19 -19.19
C LYS A 160 3.63 -9.76 -18.78
N GLN A 161 2.44 -9.27 -19.12
CA GLN A 161 1.96 -7.94 -18.74
C GLN A 161 1.91 -7.76 -17.21
N PHE A 162 1.56 -8.82 -16.49
CA PHE A 162 1.55 -8.79 -15.03
C PHE A 162 2.98 -8.72 -14.44
N LEU A 163 3.93 -9.48 -15.00
CA LEU A 163 5.34 -9.40 -14.61
C LEU A 163 5.93 -8.02 -14.90
N ASP A 164 5.60 -7.39 -16.04
CA ASP A 164 5.96 -6.01 -16.37
C ASP A 164 5.42 -5.02 -15.33
N THR A 165 4.19 -5.25 -14.87
CA THR A 165 3.60 -4.43 -13.81
C THR A 165 4.33 -4.62 -12.49
N MET A 166 4.66 -5.84 -12.10
CA MET A 166 5.47 -6.11 -10.90
C MET A 166 6.85 -5.43 -10.95
N ALA A 167 7.50 -5.45 -12.12
CA ALA A 167 8.79 -4.80 -12.32
C ALA A 167 8.72 -3.26 -12.12
N LYS A 168 7.61 -2.65 -12.53
CA LYS A 168 7.36 -1.20 -12.31
C LYS A 168 6.99 -0.88 -10.86
N PHE A 169 6.31 -1.80 -10.17
CA PHE A 169 5.73 -1.61 -8.85
C PHE A 169 6.21 -2.64 -7.82
N PRO A 170 7.51 -2.80 -7.60
CA PRO A 170 8.06 -3.89 -6.76
C PRO A 170 7.61 -3.81 -5.29
N ARG A 171 7.20 -2.63 -4.81
CA ARG A 171 6.72 -2.41 -3.43
C ARG A 171 5.24 -2.72 -3.22
N TYR A 172 4.47 -2.92 -4.29
CA TYR A 172 3.06 -3.27 -4.17
C TYR A 172 2.89 -4.78 -3.96
N SER A 173 1.81 -5.16 -3.27
CA SER A 173 1.43 -6.57 -3.16
C SER A 173 0.97 -7.13 -4.51
N VAL A 174 0.96 -8.46 -4.68
CA VAL A 174 0.41 -9.13 -5.87
C VAL A 174 -1.00 -8.62 -6.18
N ASN A 175 -1.87 -8.58 -5.18
CA ASN A 175 -3.24 -8.09 -5.35
C ASN A 175 -3.28 -6.65 -5.88
N ASN A 176 -2.46 -5.76 -5.34
CA ASN A 176 -2.44 -4.37 -5.77
C ASN A 176 -1.79 -4.18 -7.15
N SER A 177 -0.73 -4.93 -7.48
CA SER A 177 -0.14 -4.95 -8.82
C SER A 177 -1.15 -5.42 -9.87
N LEU A 178 -1.92 -6.47 -9.54
CA LEU A 178 -2.99 -6.97 -10.38
C LEU A 178 -4.11 -5.93 -10.57
N LEU A 179 -4.55 -5.28 -9.49
CA LEU A 179 -5.56 -4.22 -9.55
C LEU A 179 -5.11 -3.02 -10.37
N ILE A 180 -3.84 -2.65 -10.28
CA ILE A 180 -3.26 -1.57 -11.10
C ILE A 180 -3.28 -1.98 -12.57
N MET A 181 -2.76 -3.17 -12.90
CA MET A 181 -2.73 -3.69 -14.26
C MET A 181 -4.13 -3.73 -14.90
N MET A 182 -5.13 -4.24 -14.16
CA MET A 182 -6.50 -4.37 -14.66
C MET A 182 -7.18 -3.02 -14.92
N GLN A 183 -6.88 -1.99 -14.12
CA GLN A 183 -7.53 -0.67 -14.21
C GLN A 183 -6.74 0.31 -15.08
N LYS A 184 -5.42 0.21 -15.11
CA LYS A 184 -4.52 1.07 -15.86
C LYS A 184 -3.25 0.31 -16.28
N PRO A 185 -3.31 -0.47 -17.37
CA PRO A 185 -2.21 -1.32 -17.84
C PRO A 185 -0.92 -0.55 -18.20
N ASP A 186 -1.07 0.72 -18.59
CA ASP A 186 0.00 1.64 -18.97
C ASP A 186 0.59 2.43 -17.77
N ALA A 187 0.14 2.16 -16.54
CA ALA A 187 0.65 2.82 -15.34
C ALA A 187 2.17 2.71 -15.22
N GLN A 188 2.82 3.80 -14.78
CA GLN A 188 4.28 3.91 -14.65
C GLN A 188 4.72 4.15 -13.21
N LEU A 189 4.05 5.05 -12.49
CA LEU A 189 4.36 5.40 -11.10
C LEU A 189 3.07 5.82 -10.40
N CYS A 190 2.66 5.04 -9.40
CA CYS A 190 1.42 5.28 -8.67
C CYS A 190 1.69 5.81 -7.25
N GLN A 191 0.93 6.85 -6.87
CA GLN A 191 0.96 7.45 -5.54
C GLN A 191 -0.44 7.88 -5.10
N SER A 192 -0.64 8.01 -3.78
CA SER A 192 -1.86 8.60 -3.23
C SER A 192 -2.00 10.07 -3.62
N PHE A 193 -3.21 10.62 -3.54
CA PHE A 193 -3.45 12.05 -3.79
C PHE A 193 -2.56 12.97 -2.93
N THR A 194 -2.42 12.63 -1.63
CA THR A 194 -1.52 13.35 -0.70
C THR A 194 -0.05 13.14 -1.03
N GLY A 195 0.34 11.93 -1.45
CA GLY A 195 1.71 11.63 -1.87
C GLY A 195 2.12 12.48 -3.07
N TRP A 196 1.27 12.60 -4.07
CA TRP A 196 1.52 13.46 -5.22
C TRP A 196 1.68 14.94 -4.80
N LYS A 197 0.81 15.44 -3.93
CA LYS A 197 0.91 16.81 -3.41
C LYS A 197 2.23 17.07 -2.68
N GLN A 198 2.72 16.12 -1.88
CA GLN A 198 4.02 16.23 -1.20
C GLN A 198 5.19 16.25 -2.20
N MET A 199 5.06 15.58 -3.34
CA MET A 199 6.06 15.59 -4.42
C MET A 199 5.94 16.83 -5.34
N GLY A 200 5.04 17.78 -5.04
CA GLY A 200 4.82 18.98 -5.84
C GLY A 200 4.04 18.72 -7.14
N ARG A 201 3.26 17.63 -7.15
CA ARG A 201 2.38 17.29 -8.28
C ARG A 201 0.92 17.24 -7.83
N TYR A 202 0.01 17.48 -8.76
CA TYR A 202 -1.43 17.55 -8.52
C TYR A 202 -2.17 16.65 -9.50
N VAL A 203 -3.15 15.92 -8.98
CA VAL A 203 -4.03 15.09 -9.82
C VAL A 203 -4.89 16.01 -10.67
N LYS A 204 -4.94 15.76 -11.96
CA LYS A 204 -5.74 16.53 -12.92
C LYS A 204 -7.23 16.39 -12.61
N LYS A 205 -7.99 17.46 -12.84
CA LYS A 205 -9.44 17.47 -12.61
C LYS A 205 -10.15 16.45 -13.51
N GLY A 206 -11.00 15.62 -12.89
CA GLY A 206 -11.77 14.60 -13.62
C GLY A 206 -11.11 13.23 -13.72
N GLU A 207 -9.86 13.08 -13.28
CA GLU A 207 -9.16 11.78 -13.28
C GLU A 207 -9.81 10.79 -12.29
N LYS A 208 -9.94 9.54 -12.74
CA LYS A 208 -10.46 8.45 -11.92
C LYS A 208 -9.31 7.72 -11.25
N GLY A 209 -9.31 7.72 -9.91
CA GLY A 209 -8.29 7.00 -9.15
C GLY A 209 -8.39 5.49 -9.30
N ILE A 210 -7.24 4.84 -9.35
CA ILE A 210 -7.08 3.38 -9.36
C ILE A 210 -7.40 2.87 -7.96
N SER A 211 -8.32 1.93 -7.85
CA SER A 211 -8.71 1.31 -6.58
C SER A 211 -7.70 0.25 -6.19
N ILE A 212 -7.12 0.38 -5.00
CA ILE A 212 -6.22 -0.61 -4.40
C ILE A 212 -6.65 -0.92 -2.97
N ILE A 213 -6.13 -1.99 -2.40
CA ILE A 213 -6.41 -2.44 -1.04
C ILE A 213 -5.27 -1.94 -0.13
N ALA A 214 -5.63 -1.23 0.94
CA ALA A 214 -4.68 -0.77 1.95
C ALA A 214 -5.03 -1.32 3.34
N PRO A 215 -4.03 -1.61 4.20
CA PRO A 215 -4.27 -1.96 5.58
C PRO A 215 -5.01 -0.83 6.32
N ALA A 216 -5.96 -1.19 7.15
CA ALA A 216 -6.71 -0.29 8.01
C ALA A 216 -6.96 -0.93 9.38
N PRO A 217 -5.89 -1.27 10.13
CA PRO A 217 -6.03 -1.91 11.42
C PRO A 217 -6.77 -0.99 12.40
N TYR A 218 -7.57 -1.58 13.28
CA TYR A 218 -8.22 -0.87 14.37
C TYR A 218 -8.13 -1.66 15.67
N THR A 219 -8.14 -0.95 16.78
CA THR A 219 -8.03 -1.55 18.12
C THR A 219 -9.41 -1.59 18.76
N ILE A 220 -9.74 -2.73 19.35
CA ILE A 220 -10.91 -2.92 20.19
C ILE A 220 -10.48 -3.34 21.59
N GLU A 221 -11.20 -2.87 22.59
CA GLU A 221 -11.10 -3.42 23.93
C GLU A 221 -11.94 -4.70 24.02
N LYS A 222 -11.36 -5.78 24.46
CA LYS A 222 -12.07 -7.04 24.73
C LYS A 222 -11.76 -7.50 26.15
N GLU A 223 -12.81 -7.86 26.87
CA GLU A 223 -12.66 -8.49 28.17
C GLU A 223 -12.20 -9.93 28.00
N LYS A 224 -11.09 -10.28 28.67
CA LYS A 224 -10.59 -11.65 28.75
C LYS A 224 -10.68 -12.14 30.18
N PRO A 225 -11.16 -13.38 30.39
CA PRO A 225 -11.15 -14.01 31.69
C PRO A 225 -9.76 -14.05 32.31
N ILE A 226 -9.68 -13.85 33.64
CA ILE A 226 -8.45 -13.98 34.38
C ILE A 226 -8.38 -15.42 34.91
N TYR A 227 -7.25 -16.08 34.65
CA TYR A 227 -6.93 -17.39 35.14
C TYR A 227 -5.77 -17.31 36.14
N ASN A 228 -5.79 -18.14 37.18
CA ASN A 228 -4.67 -18.24 38.12
C ASN A 228 -3.50 -19.04 37.51
N TYR A 229 -2.39 -19.20 38.31
CA TYR A 229 -1.20 -19.94 37.87
C TYR A 229 -1.49 -21.40 37.45
N TRP A 230 -2.55 -22.01 37.98
CA TRP A 230 -2.96 -23.39 37.64
C TRP A 230 -4.00 -23.48 36.53
N GLY A 231 -4.24 -22.39 35.79
CA GLY A 231 -5.20 -22.36 34.68
C GLY A 231 -6.68 -22.37 35.13
N LYS A 232 -6.99 -22.14 36.42
CA LYS A 232 -8.36 -22.07 36.91
C LYS A 232 -8.87 -20.63 36.86
N PRO A 233 -10.15 -20.40 36.48
CA PRO A 233 -10.76 -19.08 36.47
C PRO A 233 -10.71 -18.45 37.88
N VAL A 234 -10.46 -17.14 37.92
CA VAL A 234 -10.47 -16.34 39.17
C VAL A 234 -11.83 -15.66 39.25
N TYR A 235 -12.46 -15.77 40.43
CA TYR A 235 -13.78 -15.16 40.69
C TYR A 235 -13.65 -13.98 41.66
N ASN A 236 -14.61 -13.04 41.60
CA ASN A 236 -14.74 -11.97 42.58
C ASN A 236 -15.50 -12.46 43.83
N GLU A 237 -15.73 -11.56 44.80
CA GLU A 237 -16.43 -11.86 46.04
C GLU A 237 -17.90 -12.24 45.84
N PHE A 238 -18.44 -11.95 44.67
CA PHE A 238 -19.84 -12.23 44.27
C PHE A 238 -19.97 -13.49 43.41
N GLY A 239 -18.89 -14.26 43.20
CA GLY A 239 -18.90 -15.48 42.40
C GLY A 239 -18.82 -15.26 40.88
N GLU A 240 -18.62 -14.02 40.41
CA GLU A 240 -18.45 -13.72 38.99
C GLU A 240 -16.99 -13.87 38.57
N GLN A 241 -16.77 -14.38 37.35
CA GLN A 241 -15.42 -14.55 36.81
C GLN A 241 -14.76 -13.17 36.57
N LYS A 242 -13.63 -12.96 37.20
CA LYS A 242 -12.85 -11.72 36.96
C LYS A 242 -12.37 -11.67 35.53
N THR A 243 -12.58 -10.52 34.90
CA THR A 243 -12.08 -10.21 33.57
C THR A 243 -11.06 -9.08 33.61
N LYS A 244 -10.21 -9.00 32.60
CA LYS A 244 -9.35 -7.85 32.36
C LYS A 244 -9.60 -7.33 30.97
N LYS A 245 -9.67 -6.01 30.81
CA LYS A 245 -9.71 -5.36 29.51
C LYS A 245 -8.35 -5.53 28.83
N VAL A 246 -8.36 -6.02 27.61
CA VAL A 246 -7.16 -6.21 26.79
C VAL A 246 -7.44 -5.56 25.44
N GLU A 247 -6.57 -4.68 25.03
CA GLU A 247 -6.62 -4.11 23.68
C GLU A 247 -6.20 -5.20 22.66
N ILE A 248 -7.05 -5.41 21.66
CA ILE A 248 -6.80 -6.33 20.57
C ILE A 248 -6.82 -5.53 19.28
N THR A 249 -5.70 -5.55 18.55
CA THR A 249 -5.64 -4.97 17.22
C THR A 249 -6.21 -5.97 16.22
N ILE A 250 -7.24 -5.55 15.49
CA ILE A 250 -7.84 -6.31 14.40
C ILE A 250 -7.27 -5.77 13.09
N ASN A 251 -6.66 -6.69 12.33
CA ASN A 251 -6.19 -6.38 10.99
C ASN A 251 -7.39 -6.30 10.06
N ALA A 252 -7.64 -5.12 9.53
CA ALA A 252 -8.68 -4.87 8.54
C ALA A 252 -8.09 -4.21 7.31
N PHE A 253 -8.84 -4.20 6.23
CA PHE A 253 -8.46 -3.60 4.97
C PHE A 253 -9.54 -2.63 4.50
N LYS A 254 -9.13 -1.68 3.69
CA LYS A 254 -10.05 -0.74 3.02
C LYS A 254 -9.60 -0.49 1.58
N VAL A 255 -10.55 -0.16 0.73
CA VAL A 255 -10.27 0.33 -0.62
C VAL A 255 -9.81 1.77 -0.54
N VAL A 256 -8.69 2.08 -1.21
CA VAL A 256 -8.17 3.43 -1.32
C VAL A 256 -7.89 3.75 -2.79
N LYS A 257 -7.82 5.04 -3.13
CA LYS A 257 -7.50 5.50 -4.48
C LYS A 257 -6.04 5.91 -4.57
N THR A 258 -5.38 5.40 -5.60
CA THR A 258 -4.06 5.85 -6.06
C THR A 258 -4.17 6.42 -7.48
N PHE A 259 -3.19 7.21 -7.90
CA PHE A 259 -3.16 7.84 -9.21
C PHE A 259 -1.81 7.63 -9.85
N ASP A 260 -1.80 7.34 -11.15
CA ASP A 260 -0.57 7.24 -11.92
C ASP A 260 0.00 8.62 -12.26
N ILE A 261 1.31 8.70 -12.49
CA ILE A 261 2.00 9.95 -12.87
C ILE A 261 1.37 10.63 -14.09
N THR A 262 0.88 9.86 -15.05
CA THR A 262 0.22 10.38 -16.26
C THR A 262 -1.09 11.11 -15.97
N GLN A 263 -1.71 10.81 -14.83
CA GLN A 263 -2.92 11.46 -14.30
C GLN A 263 -2.61 12.73 -13.50
N THR A 264 -1.36 13.16 -13.47
CA THR A 264 -0.91 14.29 -12.64
C THR A 264 -0.17 15.33 -13.46
N GLU A 265 -0.12 16.55 -12.94
CA GLU A 265 0.65 17.67 -13.48
C GLU A 265 1.45 18.35 -12.38
N GLY A 266 2.48 19.12 -12.70
CA GLY A 266 3.33 19.84 -11.75
C GLY A 266 4.80 19.52 -11.93
N LYS A 267 5.57 19.50 -10.81
CA LYS A 267 7.02 19.32 -10.82
C LYS A 267 7.43 18.05 -11.56
N GLU A 268 8.43 18.14 -12.43
CA GLU A 268 9.06 16.96 -13.02
C GLU A 268 9.70 16.10 -11.92
N ILE A 269 9.47 14.81 -12.01
CA ILE A 269 10.11 13.85 -11.12
C ILE A 269 11.31 13.30 -11.87
N PRO A 270 12.52 13.37 -11.29
CA PRO A 270 13.66 12.70 -11.86
C PRO A 270 13.31 11.23 -12.13
N SER A 271 13.73 10.70 -13.26
CA SER A 271 13.52 9.30 -13.59
C SER A 271 14.03 8.43 -12.44
N ILE A 272 13.10 7.73 -11.76
CA ILE A 272 13.43 6.79 -10.70
C ILE A 272 13.93 5.46 -11.32
N ARG A 273 13.80 5.31 -12.65
CA ARG A 273 14.38 4.17 -13.32
C ARG A 273 15.88 4.26 -13.16
N PRO A 274 16.55 3.21 -12.65
CA PRO A 274 17.99 3.09 -12.78
C PRO A 274 18.31 3.43 -14.23
N ALA A 275 19.39 4.20 -14.45
CA ALA A 275 19.81 4.54 -15.81
C ALA A 275 19.72 3.27 -16.64
N GLU A 276 18.95 3.30 -17.73
CA GLU A 276 18.73 2.14 -18.58
C GLU A 276 20.08 1.47 -18.79
N LEU A 277 20.21 0.23 -18.32
CA LEU A 277 21.32 -0.65 -18.66
C LEU A 277 21.10 -1.11 -20.12
N SER A 278 20.78 -0.16 -20.98
CA SER A 278 20.64 -0.39 -22.40
C SER A 278 22.01 -0.66 -22.97
N GLY A 279 22.44 -1.93 -22.89
CA GLY A 279 23.58 -2.45 -23.67
C GLY A 279 24.93 -1.75 -23.51
N SER A 280 25.09 -0.82 -22.55
CA SER A 280 26.33 -0.09 -22.38
C SER A 280 27.26 -0.85 -21.43
N ILE A 281 28.44 -1.10 -21.90
CA ILE A 281 29.59 -1.75 -21.24
C ILE A 281 29.88 -1.16 -19.83
N GLU A 282 29.53 0.11 -19.57
CA GLU A 282 29.76 0.74 -18.27
C GLU A 282 28.84 0.26 -17.12
N GLY A 283 27.63 -0.16 -17.40
CA GLY A 283 26.68 -0.64 -16.35
C GLY A 283 26.86 -2.11 -16.00
N TYR A 284 27.29 -2.93 -16.95
CA TYR A 284 27.41 -4.38 -16.77
C TYR A 284 28.38 -4.80 -15.66
N PRO A 285 29.65 -4.32 -15.61
CA PRO A 285 30.58 -4.75 -14.57
C PRO A 285 30.07 -4.45 -13.16
N LYS A 286 29.39 -3.33 -12.97
CA LYS A 286 28.82 -2.96 -11.68
C LYS A 286 27.65 -3.86 -11.29
N MET A 287 26.76 -4.13 -12.25
CA MET A 287 25.64 -5.04 -12.03
C MET A 287 26.14 -6.45 -11.71
N LEU A 288 27.10 -6.96 -12.47
CA LEU A 288 27.69 -8.26 -12.21
C LEU A 288 28.35 -8.31 -10.83
N HIS A 289 29.15 -7.31 -10.47
CA HIS A 289 29.78 -7.23 -9.16
C HIS A 289 28.73 -7.16 -8.05
N ALA A 290 27.68 -6.33 -8.20
CA ALA A 290 26.58 -6.26 -7.25
C ALA A 290 25.87 -7.60 -7.08
N LEU A 291 25.61 -8.34 -8.17
CA LEU A 291 25.03 -9.68 -8.13
C LEU A 291 25.93 -10.67 -7.40
N GLN A 292 27.25 -10.61 -7.64
CA GLN A 292 28.21 -11.46 -6.93
C GLN A 292 28.23 -11.17 -5.43
N GLU A 293 28.11 -9.91 -5.02
CA GLU A 293 28.09 -9.51 -3.61
C GLU A 293 26.79 -9.87 -2.87
N ILE A 294 25.65 -9.85 -3.56
CA ILE A 294 24.35 -10.21 -2.94
C ILE A 294 24.09 -11.71 -2.98
N SER A 295 24.85 -12.49 -3.77
CA SER A 295 24.69 -13.93 -3.83
C SER A 295 25.10 -14.58 -2.52
N PRO A 296 24.24 -15.41 -1.89
CA PRO A 296 24.59 -16.11 -0.67
C PRO A 296 25.55 -17.29 -0.89
N VAL A 297 25.83 -17.63 -2.13
CA VAL A 297 26.69 -18.75 -2.53
C VAL A 297 27.74 -18.29 -3.55
N PRO A 298 28.90 -18.97 -3.64
CA PRO A 298 29.91 -18.64 -4.63
C PRO A 298 29.39 -18.75 -6.07
N ILE A 299 29.83 -17.83 -6.93
CA ILE A 299 29.55 -17.84 -8.37
C ILE A 299 30.85 -18.11 -9.09
N THR A 300 30.84 -19.12 -9.99
CA THR A 300 31.96 -19.47 -10.85
C THR A 300 31.57 -19.38 -12.32
N PHE A 301 32.54 -19.00 -13.15
CA PHE A 301 32.40 -18.98 -14.60
C PHE A 301 33.23 -20.12 -15.18
N GLU A 302 32.56 -21.06 -15.82
CA GLU A 302 33.18 -22.30 -16.30
C GLU A 302 32.61 -22.64 -17.69
N LEU A 303 33.31 -23.51 -18.44
CA LEU A 303 32.73 -24.11 -19.64
C LEU A 303 31.73 -25.17 -19.19
N VAL A 304 30.46 -24.97 -19.54
CA VAL A 304 29.36 -25.88 -19.18
C VAL A 304 29.13 -26.84 -20.33
N ASP A 305 29.06 -28.13 -20.06
CA ASP A 305 28.79 -29.15 -21.08
C ASP A 305 27.32 -29.09 -21.53
N GLY A 306 27.11 -29.25 -22.85
CA GLY A 306 25.75 -29.23 -23.43
C GLY A 306 25.20 -27.85 -23.73
N ASP A 307 23.86 -27.73 -23.73
CA ASP A 307 23.11 -26.52 -24.06
C ASP A 307 22.79 -25.66 -22.83
N ALA A 308 23.17 -26.09 -21.62
CA ALA A 308 22.92 -25.36 -20.38
C ALA A 308 23.79 -24.10 -20.32
N LYS A 309 23.15 -22.99 -19.92
CA LYS A 309 23.84 -21.68 -19.78
C LYS A 309 24.34 -21.44 -18.35
N GLY A 310 23.88 -22.24 -17.41
CA GLY A 310 24.27 -22.23 -16.02
C GLY A 310 23.47 -23.26 -15.22
N TYR A 311 23.83 -23.41 -13.96
CA TYR A 311 23.08 -24.23 -13.02
C TYR A 311 23.45 -23.90 -11.57
N TYR A 312 22.50 -24.09 -10.67
CA TYR A 312 22.75 -24.10 -9.23
C TYR A 312 23.13 -25.54 -8.80
N HIS A 313 24.36 -25.72 -8.29
CA HIS A 313 24.83 -26.99 -7.80
C HIS A 313 24.41 -27.22 -6.34
N LEU A 314 23.49 -28.16 -6.14
CA LEU A 314 22.85 -28.40 -4.83
C LEU A 314 23.82 -28.93 -3.78
N GLU A 315 24.80 -29.76 -4.15
CA GLU A 315 25.77 -30.37 -3.21
C GLU A 315 26.88 -29.38 -2.83
N ASP A 316 27.50 -28.74 -3.83
CA ASP A 316 28.58 -27.79 -3.61
C ASP A 316 28.13 -26.40 -3.18
N LYS A 317 26.79 -26.16 -3.21
CA LYS A 317 26.18 -24.85 -2.90
C LYS A 317 26.88 -23.71 -3.65
N LYS A 318 27.01 -23.85 -4.96
CA LYS A 318 27.59 -22.84 -5.85
C LYS A 318 26.74 -22.64 -7.09
N ILE A 319 26.81 -21.47 -7.67
CA ILE A 319 26.23 -21.16 -8.97
C ILE A 319 27.33 -21.23 -10.02
N VAL A 320 27.11 -22.01 -11.08
CA VAL A 320 27.99 -22.10 -12.23
C VAL A 320 27.33 -21.42 -13.41
N VAL A 321 28.03 -20.53 -14.07
CA VAL A 321 27.55 -19.76 -15.23
C VAL A 321 28.50 -20.03 -16.39
N GLN A 322 27.94 -20.31 -17.58
CA GLN A 322 28.71 -20.52 -18.81
C GLN A 322 29.58 -19.29 -19.11
N ASP A 323 30.88 -19.51 -19.25
CA ASP A 323 31.81 -18.47 -19.65
C ASP A 323 31.65 -18.06 -21.12
N GLY A 324 31.96 -16.81 -21.44
CA GLY A 324 31.93 -16.28 -22.81
C GLY A 324 30.54 -15.94 -23.37
N MET A 325 29.47 -15.96 -22.57
CA MET A 325 28.16 -15.46 -22.97
C MET A 325 28.12 -13.95 -23.12
N SER A 326 27.11 -13.43 -23.81
CA SER A 326 26.84 -11.99 -23.82
C SER A 326 26.51 -11.48 -22.43
N GLU A 327 26.79 -10.20 -22.16
CA GLU A 327 26.53 -9.55 -20.87
C GLU A 327 25.06 -9.72 -20.40
N VAL A 328 24.12 -9.49 -21.31
CA VAL A 328 22.69 -9.64 -21.03
C VAL A 328 22.37 -11.10 -20.68
N GLN A 329 22.90 -12.08 -21.44
CA GLN A 329 22.63 -13.50 -21.17
C GLN A 329 23.24 -13.92 -19.81
N THR A 330 24.44 -13.43 -19.49
CA THR A 330 25.10 -13.69 -18.20
C THR A 330 24.25 -13.22 -17.02
N ILE A 331 23.77 -11.96 -17.06
CA ILE A 331 22.89 -11.43 -16.01
C ILE A 331 21.59 -12.23 -15.89
N LYS A 332 20.96 -12.55 -17.02
CA LYS A 332 19.71 -13.37 -17.03
C LYS A 332 19.94 -14.72 -16.39
N THR A 333 20.99 -15.42 -16.79
CA THR A 333 21.32 -16.76 -16.27
C THR A 333 21.63 -16.68 -14.79
N LEU A 334 22.45 -15.69 -14.36
CA LEU A 334 22.79 -15.52 -12.96
C LEU A 334 21.57 -15.27 -12.07
N LEU A 335 20.68 -14.38 -12.48
CA LEU A 335 19.43 -14.11 -11.75
C LEU A 335 18.52 -15.35 -11.69
N HIS A 336 18.47 -16.15 -12.75
CA HIS A 336 17.71 -17.40 -12.81
C HIS A 336 18.27 -18.42 -11.80
N GLU A 337 19.59 -18.65 -11.78
CA GLU A 337 20.22 -19.57 -10.84
C GLU A 337 20.15 -19.10 -9.39
N MET A 338 20.25 -17.79 -9.15
CA MET A 338 20.03 -17.20 -7.84
C MET A 338 18.59 -17.40 -7.37
N ALA A 339 17.61 -17.34 -8.27
CA ALA A 339 16.21 -17.61 -7.94
C ALA A 339 16.01 -19.10 -7.60
N HIS A 340 16.64 -20.02 -8.33
CA HIS A 340 16.64 -21.45 -7.97
C HIS A 340 17.26 -21.69 -6.60
N GLN A 341 18.41 -21.08 -6.29
CA GLN A 341 19.04 -21.16 -4.98
C GLN A 341 18.10 -20.66 -3.87
N LYS A 342 17.45 -19.52 -4.09
CA LYS A 342 16.60 -18.88 -3.08
C LYS A 342 15.28 -19.62 -2.84
N LEU A 343 14.62 -20.08 -3.92
CA LEU A 343 13.26 -20.64 -3.88
C LEU A 343 13.23 -22.17 -3.82
N HIS A 344 14.25 -22.85 -4.34
CA HIS A 344 14.18 -24.27 -4.62
C HIS A 344 15.27 -25.10 -3.97
N ASP A 345 16.16 -24.46 -3.19
CA ASP A 345 17.10 -25.20 -2.36
C ASP A 345 16.33 -25.84 -1.20
N LYS A 346 16.18 -27.16 -1.24
CA LYS A 346 15.41 -27.96 -0.27
C LYS A 346 15.96 -27.91 1.15
N ASP A 347 17.22 -27.54 1.33
CA ASP A 347 17.80 -27.36 2.66
C ASP A 347 17.32 -26.05 3.33
N ASN A 348 16.97 -25.06 2.53
CA ASN A 348 16.45 -23.77 2.99
C ASN A 348 14.92 -23.67 2.88
N VAL A 349 14.32 -24.39 1.91
CA VAL A 349 12.88 -24.36 1.60
C VAL A 349 12.39 -25.81 1.48
N PRO A 350 12.07 -26.47 2.61
CA PRO A 350 11.62 -27.88 2.59
C PRO A 350 10.43 -28.15 1.65
N GLU A 351 9.49 -27.19 1.57
CA GLU A 351 8.30 -27.28 0.71
C GLU A 351 8.63 -27.26 -0.78
N ALA A 352 9.85 -26.91 -1.17
CA ALA A 352 10.30 -26.96 -2.55
C ALA A 352 10.39 -28.39 -3.12
N GLN A 353 10.33 -29.42 -2.28
CA GLN A 353 10.29 -30.81 -2.72
C GLN A 353 8.98 -31.17 -3.44
N ASP A 354 7.88 -30.52 -3.05
CA ASP A 354 6.55 -30.78 -3.60
C ASP A 354 6.29 -30.00 -4.89
N ILE A 355 7.17 -29.04 -5.23
CA ILE A 355 7.03 -28.24 -6.45
C ILE A 355 7.57 -29.06 -7.66
N THR A 356 6.75 -29.19 -8.71
CA THR A 356 7.16 -29.84 -9.95
C THR A 356 8.34 -29.10 -10.59
N ARG A 357 9.15 -29.80 -11.39
CA ARG A 357 10.26 -29.18 -12.13
C ARG A 357 9.78 -27.97 -12.95
N ASN A 358 8.66 -28.14 -13.68
CA ASN A 358 8.07 -27.04 -14.46
C ASN A 358 7.67 -25.85 -13.58
N GLY A 359 7.14 -26.10 -12.39
CA GLY A 359 6.81 -25.02 -11.42
C GLY A 359 8.04 -24.26 -10.97
N LYS A 360 9.15 -24.95 -10.72
CA LYS A 360 10.43 -24.34 -10.35
C LYS A 360 10.97 -23.44 -11.46
N GLU A 361 10.88 -23.89 -12.72
CA GLU A 361 11.29 -23.10 -13.87
C GLU A 361 10.41 -21.83 -14.03
N VAL A 362 9.07 -21.96 -13.89
CA VAL A 362 8.16 -20.82 -13.94
C VAL A 362 8.54 -19.77 -12.89
N GLU A 363 8.76 -20.20 -11.65
CA GLU A 363 9.10 -19.27 -10.55
C GLU A 363 10.46 -18.59 -10.79
N ALA A 364 11.50 -19.36 -11.13
CA ALA A 364 12.86 -18.83 -11.34
C ALA A 364 12.93 -17.89 -12.55
N GLU A 365 12.33 -18.28 -13.67
CA GLU A 365 12.31 -17.47 -14.88
C GLU A 365 11.53 -16.17 -14.69
N SER A 366 10.41 -16.23 -13.94
CA SER A 366 9.61 -15.03 -13.62
C SER A 366 10.36 -14.04 -12.73
N VAL A 367 11.09 -14.53 -11.72
CA VAL A 367 11.94 -13.68 -10.88
C VAL A 367 13.01 -12.99 -11.73
N ALA A 368 13.75 -13.74 -12.53
CA ALA A 368 14.78 -13.20 -13.40
C ALA A 368 14.22 -12.18 -14.39
N TYR A 369 13.05 -12.46 -14.98
CA TYR A 369 12.34 -11.53 -15.85
C TYR A 369 12.00 -10.21 -15.16
N VAL A 370 11.36 -10.26 -13.97
CA VAL A 370 10.94 -9.07 -13.22
C VAL A 370 12.14 -8.19 -12.88
N VAL A 371 13.24 -8.78 -12.41
CA VAL A 371 14.47 -8.04 -12.07
C VAL A 371 15.10 -7.42 -13.32
N CYS A 372 15.25 -8.20 -14.41
CA CYS A 372 15.77 -7.69 -15.67
C CYS A 372 14.93 -6.53 -16.20
N GLN A 373 13.61 -6.67 -16.19
CA GLN A 373 12.68 -5.64 -16.68
C GLN A 373 12.73 -4.37 -15.82
N HIS A 374 12.92 -4.52 -14.49
CA HIS A 374 13.10 -3.38 -13.59
C HIS A 374 14.31 -2.52 -13.96
N TYR A 375 15.42 -3.15 -14.31
CA TYR A 375 16.66 -2.48 -14.72
C TYR A 375 16.75 -2.17 -16.23
N GLY A 376 15.68 -2.39 -17.00
CA GLY A 376 15.67 -2.10 -18.45
C GLY A 376 16.54 -3.05 -19.28
N ILE A 377 16.90 -4.23 -18.75
CA ILE A 377 17.66 -5.26 -19.47
C ILE A 377 16.73 -5.91 -20.50
N ASN A 378 17.22 -6.15 -21.71
CA ASN A 378 16.42 -6.75 -22.78
C ASN A 378 15.86 -8.11 -22.41
N THR A 379 14.53 -8.23 -22.43
CA THR A 379 13.76 -9.41 -22.06
C THR A 379 12.96 -9.98 -23.24
N SER A 380 13.29 -9.58 -24.48
CA SER A 380 12.56 -10.01 -25.71
C SER A 380 12.53 -11.53 -25.90
N ASP A 381 13.56 -12.22 -25.45
CA ASP A 381 13.72 -13.67 -25.62
C ASP A 381 12.90 -14.50 -24.62
N TYR A 382 12.32 -13.87 -23.60
CA TYR A 382 11.46 -14.59 -22.66
C TYR A 382 10.10 -14.93 -23.28
N SER A 383 9.72 -16.19 -23.15
CA SER A 383 8.42 -16.69 -23.56
C SER A 383 7.77 -17.46 -22.41
N PHE A 384 6.55 -17.10 -22.09
CA PHE A 384 5.76 -17.72 -21.02
C PHE A 384 4.62 -18.59 -21.59
N SER A 385 4.77 -19.12 -22.79
CA SER A 385 3.74 -19.94 -23.46
C SER A 385 3.32 -21.19 -22.66
N TYR A 386 4.21 -21.71 -21.82
CA TYR A 386 3.99 -22.87 -20.98
C TYR A 386 3.23 -22.59 -19.68
N VAL A 387 3.05 -21.33 -19.30
CA VAL A 387 2.43 -20.94 -18.02
C VAL A 387 0.97 -21.35 -17.95
N ALA A 388 0.24 -21.28 -19.06
CA ALA A 388 -1.15 -21.71 -19.11
C ALA A 388 -1.31 -23.20 -18.73
N GLY A 389 -0.47 -24.07 -19.31
CA GLY A 389 -0.47 -25.50 -18.96
C GLY A 389 0.04 -25.77 -17.53
N TRP A 390 0.94 -24.94 -17.02
CA TRP A 390 1.40 -25.07 -15.64
C TRP A 390 0.31 -24.71 -14.62
N SER A 391 -0.52 -23.73 -14.93
CA SER A 391 -1.60 -23.27 -14.04
C SER A 391 -2.87 -24.13 -14.10
N GLU A 392 -2.97 -25.02 -15.09
CA GLU A 392 -4.13 -25.88 -15.28
C GLU A 392 -4.33 -26.82 -14.08
N GLY A 393 -5.55 -26.83 -13.54
CA GLY A 393 -5.92 -27.64 -12.39
C GLY A 393 -5.47 -27.13 -11.03
N LYS A 394 -4.82 -25.98 -10.97
CA LYS A 394 -4.39 -25.37 -9.71
C LYS A 394 -5.46 -24.47 -9.11
N GLU A 395 -5.56 -24.49 -7.78
CA GLU A 395 -6.46 -23.64 -7.04
C GLU A 395 -5.95 -22.18 -6.96
N ILE A 396 -6.88 -21.21 -6.89
CA ILE A 396 -6.54 -19.79 -6.81
C ILE A 396 -5.56 -19.46 -5.67
N PRO A 397 -5.70 -20.02 -4.45
CA PRO A 397 -4.72 -19.79 -3.38
C PRO A 397 -3.31 -20.24 -3.71
N GLU A 398 -3.15 -21.39 -4.39
CA GLU A 398 -1.85 -21.93 -4.84
C GLU A 398 -1.20 -21.01 -5.87
N LEU A 399 -1.99 -20.57 -6.86
CA LEU A 399 -1.53 -19.62 -7.88
C LEU A 399 -1.09 -18.28 -7.27
N LYS A 400 -1.87 -17.74 -6.33
CA LYS A 400 -1.50 -16.53 -5.59
C LYS A 400 -0.22 -16.70 -4.78
N ALA A 401 -0.05 -17.86 -4.12
CA ALA A 401 1.14 -18.14 -3.32
C ALA A 401 2.41 -18.18 -4.19
N SER A 402 2.36 -18.75 -5.39
CA SER A 402 3.47 -18.73 -6.33
C SER A 402 3.78 -17.31 -6.80
N LEU A 403 2.78 -16.51 -7.18
CA LEU A 403 2.97 -15.12 -7.55
C LEU A 403 3.57 -14.28 -6.41
N ASP A 404 3.18 -14.54 -5.15
CA ASP A 404 3.76 -13.84 -3.99
C ASP A 404 5.22 -14.23 -3.76
N LYS A 405 5.61 -15.49 -3.93
CA LYS A 405 7.01 -15.94 -3.88
C LYS A 405 7.85 -15.24 -4.95
N ILE A 406 7.38 -15.22 -6.21
CA ILE A 406 8.03 -14.50 -7.32
C ILE A 406 8.22 -13.03 -6.95
N ARG A 407 7.16 -12.36 -6.51
CA ARG A 407 7.19 -10.95 -6.15
C ARG A 407 8.17 -10.66 -5.00
N GLN A 408 8.10 -11.43 -3.93
CA GLN A 408 8.95 -11.23 -2.75
C GLN A 408 10.43 -11.39 -3.10
N THR A 409 10.75 -12.45 -3.84
CA THR A 409 12.13 -12.73 -4.25
C THR A 409 12.67 -11.66 -5.21
N ALA A 410 11.88 -11.26 -6.21
CA ALA A 410 12.26 -10.18 -7.11
C ALA A 410 12.45 -8.86 -6.38
N PHE A 411 11.56 -8.51 -5.45
CA PHE A 411 11.66 -7.30 -4.63
C PHE A 411 12.90 -7.31 -3.74
N GLU A 412 13.23 -8.45 -3.14
CA GLU A 412 14.43 -8.62 -2.32
C GLU A 412 15.69 -8.41 -3.15
N PHE A 413 15.79 -9.03 -4.33
CA PHE A 413 16.91 -8.84 -5.24
C PHE A 413 17.04 -7.39 -5.69
N ILE A 414 15.94 -6.75 -6.10
CA ILE A 414 15.92 -5.34 -6.49
C ILE A 414 16.42 -4.44 -5.35
N ASN A 415 15.91 -4.62 -4.13
CA ASN A 415 16.33 -3.80 -2.98
C ASN A 415 17.82 -3.96 -2.67
N GLN A 416 18.34 -5.20 -2.68
CA GLN A 416 19.75 -5.46 -2.42
C GLN A 416 20.64 -4.88 -3.52
N LEU A 417 20.23 -5.01 -4.79
CA LEU A 417 20.94 -4.44 -5.92
C LEU A 417 20.93 -2.91 -5.87
N ASP A 418 19.80 -2.27 -5.60
CA ASP A 418 19.68 -0.82 -5.48
C ASP A 418 20.63 -0.28 -4.40
N GLN A 419 20.68 -0.93 -3.23
CA GLN A 419 21.59 -0.55 -2.15
C GLN A 419 23.06 -0.65 -2.57
N LYS A 420 23.44 -1.72 -3.29
CA LYS A 420 24.82 -1.87 -3.79
C LYS A 420 25.15 -0.86 -4.87
N MET A 421 24.22 -0.59 -5.78
CA MET A 421 24.42 0.40 -6.85
C MET A 421 24.54 1.83 -6.30
N GLU A 422 23.79 2.18 -5.23
CA GLU A 422 23.94 3.46 -4.55
C GLU A 422 25.32 3.60 -3.87
N ILE A 423 25.83 2.54 -3.23
CA ILE A 423 27.15 2.52 -2.63
C ILE A 423 28.23 2.77 -3.70
N PHE A 424 28.18 2.05 -4.81
CA PHE A 424 29.14 2.24 -5.91
C PHE A 424 29.09 3.66 -6.52
N LYS A 425 27.90 4.28 -6.53
CA LYS A 425 27.74 5.66 -6.98
C LYS A 425 28.41 6.64 -6.00
N ALA A 426 28.20 6.44 -4.71
CA ALA A 426 28.78 7.28 -3.66
C ALA A 426 30.32 7.13 -3.60
N GLU A 427 30.87 5.93 -3.76
CA GLU A 427 32.28 5.65 -3.83
C GLU A 427 32.93 6.36 -5.03
N LYS A 428 32.30 6.27 -6.22
CA LYS A 428 32.76 6.96 -7.41
C LYS A 428 32.74 8.49 -7.26
N GLU A 429 31.70 9.03 -6.60
CA GLU A 429 31.63 10.47 -6.30
C GLU A 429 32.69 10.90 -5.32
N GLN A 430 33.11 10.06 -4.37
CA GLN A 430 34.25 10.31 -3.48
C GLN A 430 35.59 10.22 -4.18
N GLU A 431 35.77 9.25 -5.09
CA GLU A 431 36.98 9.14 -5.91
C GLU A 431 37.14 10.32 -6.89
N LEU A 432 36.05 10.82 -7.44
CA LEU A 432 36.00 11.98 -8.32
C LEU A 432 36.00 13.32 -7.57
N ALA A 433 35.79 13.31 -6.25
CA ALA A 433 35.89 14.50 -5.43
C ALA A 433 37.33 15.03 -5.51
N PRO A 434 37.53 16.29 -5.92
CA PRO A 434 38.89 16.83 -6.06
C PRO A 434 39.57 16.73 -4.71
N ASN A 435 40.75 16.06 -4.71
CA ASN A 435 41.61 15.96 -3.53
C ASN A 435 41.78 17.37 -2.93
N PRO A 436 41.41 17.61 -1.66
CA PRO A 436 41.44 18.92 -1.04
C PRO A 436 42.84 19.58 -1.13
N GLU A 437 43.93 18.78 -1.15
CA GLU A 437 45.31 19.25 -1.35
C GLU A 437 45.54 19.75 -2.79
N LEU A 438 45.04 19.03 -3.81
CA LEU A 438 45.06 19.47 -5.21
C LEU A 438 44.25 20.74 -5.44
N HIS A 439 43.06 20.85 -4.81
CA HIS A 439 42.22 22.05 -4.88
C HIS A 439 42.92 23.26 -4.24
N GLY A 440 43.65 23.04 -3.14
CA GLY A 440 44.48 24.07 -2.49
C GLY A 440 45.65 24.53 -3.40
N ILE A 441 46.32 23.60 -4.06
CA ILE A 441 47.43 23.88 -5.00
C ILE A 441 46.92 24.60 -6.25
N VAL A 442 45.82 24.15 -6.84
CA VAL A 442 45.20 24.77 -8.03
C VAL A 442 44.68 26.18 -7.71
N ASN A 443 44.01 26.39 -6.59
CA ASN A 443 43.53 27.70 -6.17
C ASN A 443 44.69 28.67 -5.86
N LYS A 444 45.79 28.16 -5.29
CA LYS A 444 47.01 28.95 -5.06
C LYS A 444 47.66 29.35 -6.39
N ALA A 445 47.76 28.41 -7.33
CA ALA A 445 48.31 28.68 -8.68
C ALA A 445 47.44 29.66 -9.47
N LEU A 446 46.10 29.51 -9.42
CA LEU A 446 45.16 30.45 -10.03
C LEU A 446 45.24 31.84 -9.39
N GLY A 447 45.36 31.93 -8.07
CA GLY A 447 45.55 33.19 -7.35
C GLY A 447 46.87 33.90 -7.70
N GLU A 448 47.94 33.15 -7.97
CA GLU A 448 49.23 33.70 -8.46
C GLU A 448 49.14 34.16 -9.93
N LEU A 449 48.43 33.44 -10.77
CA LEU A 449 48.14 33.83 -12.16
C LEU A 449 47.28 35.10 -12.23
N ASP A 450 46.27 35.25 -11.39
CA ASP A 450 45.44 36.46 -11.33
C ASP A 450 46.21 37.67 -10.77
N LYS A 451 47.13 37.47 -9.82
CA LYS A 451 48.07 38.52 -9.37
C LYS A 451 49.02 38.95 -10.49
N LYS A 452 49.58 38.00 -11.27
CA LYS A 452 50.39 38.34 -12.45
C LYS A 452 49.59 39.07 -13.54
N ARG A 453 48.35 38.65 -13.76
CA ARG A 453 47.44 39.26 -14.75
C ARG A 453 46.99 40.67 -14.36
N SER A 454 46.78 40.95 -13.08
CA SER A 454 46.47 42.27 -12.57
C SER A 454 47.68 43.21 -12.59
N GLN A 455 48.90 42.72 -12.31
CA GLN A 455 50.14 43.48 -12.47
C GLN A 455 50.39 43.83 -13.93
N THR A 456 50.13 42.91 -14.86
CA THR A 456 50.28 43.15 -16.32
C THR A 456 49.24 44.15 -16.84
N LYS A 457 47.95 44.06 -16.35
CA LYS A 457 46.93 45.06 -16.68
C LYS A 457 47.24 46.45 -16.12
N GLY A 458 47.82 46.54 -14.94
CA GLY A 458 48.31 47.81 -14.37
C GLY A 458 49.41 48.47 -15.23
N SER A 459 50.37 47.63 -15.70
CA SER A 459 51.50 48.11 -16.58
C SER A 459 51.00 48.54 -17.97
N VAL A 460 50.04 47.83 -18.55
CA VAL A 460 49.44 48.20 -19.86
C VAL A 460 48.57 49.46 -19.73
N LYS A 461 47.82 49.63 -18.64
CA LYS A 461 46.99 50.81 -18.39
C LYS A 461 47.83 52.06 -18.15
N SER A 462 49.00 51.96 -17.50
CA SER A 462 49.98 53.05 -17.34
C SER A 462 50.64 53.39 -18.65
N LYS A 463 51.00 52.43 -19.51
CA LYS A 463 51.57 52.66 -20.85
C LYS A 463 50.53 53.27 -21.81
N LEU A 464 49.28 52.87 -21.73
CA LEU A 464 48.19 53.48 -22.51
C LEU A 464 47.89 54.93 -22.07
N LYS A 465 48.00 55.24 -20.78
CA LYS A 465 47.81 56.61 -20.25
C LYS A 465 48.98 57.52 -20.69
N ALA A 466 50.21 57.02 -20.64
CA ALA A 466 51.37 57.75 -21.11
C ALA A 466 51.39 58.00 -22.64
N ASN A 467 50.80 57.08 -23.44
CA ASN A 467 50.65 57.25 -24.88
C ASN A 467 49.51 58.19 -25.24
N ALA A 468 48.39 58.23 -24.44
CA ALA A 468 47.32 59.20 -24.62
C ALA A 468 47.74 60.63 -24.37
N GLU A 469 48.58 60.86 -23.28
CA GLU A 469 49.11 62.17 -22.96
C GLU A 469 50.14 62.68 -24.03
N LYS A 470 50.82 61.78 -24.80
CA LYS A 470 51.64 62.11 -25.92
C LYS A 470 50.86 62.44 -27.19
N SER A 471 49.67 61.98 -27.37
CA SER A 471 48.86 62.23 -28.55
C SER A 471 48.03 63.54 -28.48
N GLU A 472 47.89 64.17 -27.31
CA GLU A 472 47.22 65.45 -27.15
C GLU A 472 48.12 66.64 -27.44
N GLN A 473 49.41 66.47 -27.69
CA GLN A 473 50.41 67.54 -27.95
C GLN A 473 50.71 67.73 -29.47
N THR A 474 49.99 67.19 -30.40
CA THR A 474 50.14 67.41 -31.83
C THR A 474 48.96 68.18 -32.44
N PRO A 475 49.23 69.33 -33.18
CA PRO A 475 48.11 70.17 -33.63
C PRO A 475 47.37 69.60 -34.83
N LYS A 476 46.01 69.70 -34.78
CA LYS A 476 45.10 69.30 -35.85
C LYS A 476 45.28 70.12 -37.12
N LYS A 477 45.62 69.51 -38.25
CA LYS A 477 45.41 70.08 -39.57
C LYS A 477 44.04 69.63 -40.12
N SER A 478 43.21 70.65 -40.39
CA SER A 478 41.92 70.51 -41.07
C SER A 478 42.00 70.00 -42.49
N ARG A 479 41.11 69.13 -42.89
CA ARG A 479 40.75 68.94 -44.31
C ARG A 479 39.32 68.61 -44.47
N THR A 480 38.64 69.48 -45.24
CA THR A 480 37.31 69.57 -45.73
C THR A 480 36.86 68.41 -46.63
N SER A 481 35.60 68.09 -46.48
CA SER A 481 34.55 67.60 -47.42
C SER A 481 34.90 67.09 -48.80
N LYS A 482 34.36 65.96 -49.18
CA LYS A 482 33.55 65.83 -50.40
C LYS A 482 32.69 64.55 -50.33
N ALA A 483 31.47 64.82 -50.67
CA ALA A 483 30.40 63.87 -50.89
C ALA A 483 30.52 63.12 -52.25
N LYS A 484 29.85 62.02 -52.37
CA LYS A 484 28.96 61.51 -53.43
C LYS A 484 29.13 60.03 -53.65
N GLU A 485 28.01 59.37 -53.51
CA GLU A 485 27.28 58.62 -54.59
C GLU A 485 28.02 57.38 -55.14
N GLU A 486 27.48 56.29 -55.21
CA GLU A 486 26.31 55.63 -55.77
C GLU A 486 26.52 54.14 -55.94
N ARG A 487 25.47 53.37 -55.73
CA ARG A 487 25.02 52.11 -56.40
C ARG A 487 25.94 50.89 -56.49
N ALA A 488 25.56 49.80 -56.04
CA ALA A 488 24.65 48.76 -56.56
C ALA A 488 24.31 47.74 -55.49
#